data_8b9443150dd8927839cd0dcdbd972a23
#
_entry.id   8b9443150dd8927839cd0dcdbd972a23
#
_cell.length_a   1.000
_cell.length_b   1.000
_cell.length_c   1.000
_cell.angle_alpha   90.00
_cell.angle_beta   90.00
_cell.angle_gamma   90.00
#
_symmetry.space_group_name_H-M   'P 1'
#
loop_
_entity.id
_entity.type
_entity.pdbx_description
1 polymer ?
#
loop_
_entity_poly.entity_id
_entity_poly.type
_entity_poly.pdbx_seq_one_letter_code
_entity_poly.pdbx_strand_id
1 'polypeptide(L)'
;AELSGNVLAYSISYDASEKDIPFFTLVQTIQADEVNAGGSADIHLHPDGVHLYTSHRLDNDGISIFEIQPDGTLEKTGYAHTARHPRNFMITPDGEFLLAACRDDRVIQVFRIDKDGQLTLTRGKLELESDMPSSITA
;
A
#
# COMPACT_ATOMS: atom_id res chain seq x y z
N ALA A 1 -7.29 3.75 6.26
CA ALA A 1 -7.71 4.91 7.09
C ALA A 1 -6.49 5.55 7.74
N GLU A 2 -6.17 6.77 7.35
CA GLU A 2 -4.89 7.43 7.69
C GLU A 2 -4.64 7.48 9.20
N LEU A 3 -5.60 8.00 9.97
CA LEU A 3 -5.41 8.25 11.40
C LEU A 3 -5.49 7.01 12.29
N SER A 4 -6.16 5.95 11.84
CA SER A 4 -6.30 4.72 12.63
C SER A 4 -5.28 3.65 12.26
N GLY A 5 -4.50 3.85 11.19
CA GLY A 5 -3.56 2.85 10.70
C GLY A 5 -4.22 1.57 10.16
N ASN A 6 -5.53 1.60 9.90
CA ASN A 6 -6.29 0.42 9.47
C ASN A 6 -6.58 0.44 7.97
N VAL A 7 -6.68 -0.74 7.38
CA VAL A 7 -7.36 -1.00 6.12
C VAL A 7 -8.78 -1.49 6.41
N LEU A 8 -9.74 -0.99 5.65
CA LEU A 8 -11.14 -1.40 5.74
C LEU A 8 -11.53 -2.04 4.40
N ALA A 9 -11.99 -3.28 4.45
CA ALA A 9 -12.53 -3.99 3.30
C ALA A 9 -14.06 -3.93 3.32
N TYR A 10 -14.64 -3.62 2.16
CA TYR A 10 -16.10 -3.54 1.97
C TYR A 10 -16.51 -4.45 0.83
N SER A 11 -17.63 -5.15 0.99
CA SER A 11 -18.33 -5.72 -0.14
C SER A 11 -19.23 -4.66 -0.78
N ILE A 12 -19.40 -4.78 -2.10
CA ILE A 12 -20.30 -3.93 -2.89
C ILE A 12 -21.45 -4.80 -3.40
N SER A 13 -22.67 -4.38 -3.15
CA SER A 13 -23.87 -4.98 -3.69
C SER A 13 -24.76 -3.92 -4.33
N TYR A 14 -25.67 -4.34 -5.22
CA TYR A 14 -26.62 -3.46 -5.90
C TYR A 14 -28.02 -3.93 -5.56
N ASP A 15 -28.90 -3.02 -5.20
CA ASP A 15 -30.33 -3.31 -5.04
C ASP A 15 -30.95 -3.60 -6.42
N ALA A 16 -31.78 -4.64 -6.49
CA ALA A 16 -32.49 -4.99 -7.73
C ALA A 16 -33.51 -3.93 -8.16
N SER A 17 -34.00 -3.10 -7.23
CA SER A 17 -34.94 -2.00 -7.46
C SER A 17 -34.25 -0.65 -7.78
N GLU A 18 -32.99 -0.49 -7.35
CA GLU A 18 -32.19 0.74 -7.54
C GLU A 18 -30.82 0.37 -8.15
N LYS A 19 -30.84 -0.13 -9.38
CA LYS A 19 -29.70 -0.76 -10.06
C LYS A 19 -28.42 0.06 -10.16
N ASP A 20 -28.49 1.36 -9.97
CA ASP A 20 -27.36 2.29 -10.16
C ASP A 20 -26.76 2.77 -8.83
N ILE A 21 -27.31 2.35 -7.69
CA ILE A 21 -26.83 2.77 -6.37
C ILE A 21 -26.14 1.58 -5.67
N PRO A 22 -24.80 1.62 -5.48
CA PRO A 22 -24.12 0.59 -4.74
C PRO A 22 -24.30 0.73 -3.24
N PHE A 23 -24.47 -0.40 -2.56
CA PHE A 23 -24.41 -0.50 -1.09
C PHE A 23 -23.08 -1.06 -0.67
N PHE A 24 -22.49 -0.46 0.36
CA PHE A 24 -21.22 -0.89 0.93
C PHE A 24 -21.47 -1.52 2.30
N THR A 25 -21.02 -2.76 2.46
CA THR A 25 -21.07 -3.44 3.76
C THR A 25 -19.64 -3.70 4.23
N LEU A 26 -19.31 -3.23 5.43
CA LEU A 26 -18.00 -3.48 6.02
C LEU A 26 -17.82 -4.99 6.26
N VAL A 27 -16.80 -5.57 5.65
CA VAL A 27 -16.43 -6.99 5.77
C VAL A 27 -15.36 -7.17 6.84
N GLN A 28 -14.34 -6.28 6.82
CA GLN A 28 -13.20 -6.41 7.71
C GLN A 28 -12.59 -5.05 8.04
N THR A 29 -12.08 -4.93 9.26
CA THR A 29 -11.12 -3.90 9.66
C THR A 29 -9.85 -4.61 10.11
N ILE A 30 -8.71 -4.32 9.46
CA ILE A 30 -7.43 -4.94 9.78
C ILE A 30 -6.37 -3.85 10.03
N GLN A 31 -5.57 -4.04 11.07
CA GLN A 31 -4.46 -3.13 11.37
C GLN A 31 -3.36 -3.31 10.33
N ALA A 32 -3.00 -2.23 9.67
CA ALA A 32 -1.95 -2.19 8.66
C ALA A 32 -0.64 -1.62 9.24
N ASP A 33 -0.71 -0.46 9.89
CA ASP A 33 0.42 0.16 10.57
C ASP A 33 0.76 -0.61 11.87
N GLU A 34 2.00 -1.05 12.01
CA GLU A 34 2.45 -1.89 13.14
C GLU A 34 2.43 -1.17 14.49
N VAL A 35 2.62 0.15 14.48
CA VAL A 35 2.70 0.97 15.70
C VAL A 35 1.51 1.92 15.86
N ASN A 36 0.60 1.92 14.88
CA ASN A 36 -0.57 2.80 14.87
C ASN A 36 -0.22 4.29 14.99
N ALA A 37 0.80 4.71 14.26
CA ALA A 37 1.32 6.09 14.29
C ALA A 37 0.35 7.13 13.67
N GLY A 38 -0.73 6.68 13.02
CA GLY A 38 -1.71 7.56 12.39
C GLY A 38 -1.23 8.19 11.09
N GLY A 39 -0.28 7.53 10.41
CA GLY A 39 0.37 8.05 9.21
C GLY A 39 0.18 7.22 7.95
N SER A 40 -0.88 6.40 7.83
CA SER A 40 -1.17 5.67 6.58
C SER A 40 -1.36 6.64 5.41
N ALA A 41 -0.79 6.34 4.25
CA ALA A 41 -0.72 7.28 3.14
C ALA A 41 -1.36 6.74 1.85
N ASP A 42 -0.83 5.68 1.29
CA ASP A 42 -1.20 5.21 -0.03
C ASP A 42 -1.55 3.71 -0.02
N ILE A 43 -2.32 3.26 -1.02
CA ILE A 43 -2.78 1.88 -1.14
C ILE A 43 -2.88 1.49 -2.62
N HIS A 44 -2.27 0.37 -3.00
CA HIS A 44 -2.32 -0.17 -4.35
C HIS A 44 -2.50 -1.67 -4.37
N LEU A 45 -3.34 -2.13 -5.30
CA LEU A 45 -3.50 -3.53 -5.66
C LEU A 45 -2.38 -3.92 -6.64
N HIS A 46 -1.77 -5.06 -6.42
CA HIS A 46 -0.83 -5.65 -7.38
C HIS A 46 -1.58 -6.12 -8.65
N PRO A 47 -0.94 -6.11 -9.84
CA PRO A 47 -1.56 -6.56 -11.08
C PRO A 47 -2.05 -8.02 -11.07
N ASP A 48 -1.52 -8.87 -10.17
CA ASP A 48 -2.01 -10.26 -10.01
C ASP A 48 -3.41 -10.37 -9.39
N GLY A 49 -3.91 -9.27 -8.78
CA GLY A 49 -5.20 -9.26 -8.10
C GLY A 49 -5.23 -9.97 -6.75
N VAL A 50 -4.10 -10.46 -6.25
CA VAL A 50 -3.98 -11.23 -5.00
C VAL A 50 -3.28 -10.43 -3.90
N HIS A 51 -2.27 -9.63 -4.25
CA HIS A 51 -1.51 -8.87 -3.26
C HIS A 51 -1.94 -7.40 -3.19
N LEU A 52 -1.97 -6.86 -1.98
CA LEU A 52 -2.30 -5.46 -1.68
C LEU A 52 -1.20 -4.85 -0.82
N TYR A 53 -0.81 -3.62 -1.11
CA TYR A 53 0.22 -2.89 -0.39
C TYR A 53 -0.32 -1.58 0.16
N THR A 54 0.13 -1.19 1.37
CA THR A 54 -0.19 0.11 1.97
C THR A 54 1.04 0.74 2.56
N SER A 55 1.23 2.06 2.36
CA SER A 55 2.35 2.78 2.95
C SER A 55 1.99 3.45 4.26
N HIS A 56 2.96 3.49 5.18
CA HIS A 56 2.84 4.07 6.52
C HIS A 56 4.01 4.99 6.80
N ARG A 57 3.72 6.10 7.48
CA ARG A 57 4.64 7.20 7.78
C ARG A 57 4.73 7.43 9.28
N LEU A 58 5.62 8.32 9.68
CA LEU A 58 5.83 8.83 11.03
C LEU A 58 6.71 7.89 11.85
N ASP A 59 6.17 7.13 12.80
CA ASP A 59 6.98 6.38 13.75
C ASP A 59 7.51 5.04 13.21
N ASN A 60 6.92 4.54 12.12
CA ASN A 60 7.32 3.25 11.52
C ASN A 60 7.16 3.31 10.00
N ASP A 61 8.10 3.98 9.35
CA ASP A 61 8.07 4.17 7.89
C ASP A 61 8.22 2.85 7.14
N GLY A 62 7.24 2.50 6.32
CA GLY A 62 7.27 1.23 5.58
C GLY A 62 6.03 0.94 4.76
N ILE A 63 6.04 -0.27 4.20
CA ILE A 63 4.97 -0.82 3.37
C ILE A 63 4.44 -2.10 4.02
N SER A 64 3.16 -2.13 4.37
CA SER A 64 2.47 -3.36 4.77
C SER A 64 2.05 -4.16 3.55
N ILE A 65 2.15 -5.47 3.66
CA ILE A 65 1.88 -6.44 2.60
C ILE A 65 0.71 -7.31 3.03
N PHE A 66 -0.28 -7.45 2.17
CA PHE A 66 -1.46 -8.27 2.41
C PHE A 66 -1.70 -9.22 1.24
N GLU A 67 -2.25 -10.38 1.56
CA GLU A 67 -2.87 -11.31 0.62
C GLU A 67 -4.40 -11.19 0.72
N ILE A 68 -5.07 -11.11 -0.43
CA ILE A 68 -6.53 -11.09 -0.53
C ILE A 68 -7.01 -12.52 -0.56
N GLN A 69 -7.82 -12.88 0.42
CA GLN A 69 -8.39 -14.22 0.55
C GLN A 69 -9.59 -14.42 -0.41
N PRO A 70 -9.97 -15.67 -0.73
CA PRO A 70 -11.09 -15.95 -1.64
C PRO A 70 -12.43 -15.35 -1.20
N ASP A 71 -12.62 -15.08 0.08
CA ASP A 71 -13.81 -14.43 0.63
C ASP A 71 -13.75 -12.90 0.61
N GLY A 72 -12.65 -12.33 0.08
CA GLY A 72 -12.41 -10.89 0.00
C GLY A 72 -11.84 -10.27 1.28
N THR A 73 -11.53 -11.07 2.29
CA THR A 73 -10.80 -10.59 3.46
C THR A 73 -9.29 -10.46 3.17
N LEU A 74 -8.58 -9.75 4.04
CA LEU A 74 -7.14 -9.51 3.93
C LEU A 74 -6.42 -10.27 5.03
N GLU A 75 -5.30 -10.90 4.67
CA GLU A 75 -4.31 -11.43 5.60
C GLU A 75 -3.02 -10.63 5.49
N LYS A 76 -2.51 -10.09 6.61
CA LYS A 76 -1.23 -9.39 6.61
C LYS A 76 -0.10 -10.41 6.57
N THR A 77 0.68 -10.40 5.49
CA THR A 77 1.75 -11.39 5.22
C THR A 77 3.14 -10.83 5.42
N GLY A 78 3.29 -9.50 5.53
CA GLY A 78 4.60 -8.89 5.70
C GLY A 78 4.60 -7.39 5.94
N TYR A 79 5.82 -6.89 6.19
CA TYR A 79 6.13 -5.47 6.31
C TYR A 79 7.55 -5.21 5.81
N ALA A 80 7.72 -4.21 4.96
CA ALA A 80 9.03 -3.78 4.47
C ALA A 80 9.32 -2.35 4.93
N HIS A 81 10.42 -2.16 5.66
CA HIS A 81 10.86 -0.83 6.06
C HIS A 81 11.36 -0.02 4.86
N THR A 82 11.04 1.27 4.86
CA THR A 82 11.47 2.23 3.84
C THR A 82 12.34 3.34 4.44
N ALA A 83 12.87 4.19 3.59
CA ALA A 83 13.34 5.52 3.99
C ALA A 83 12.15 6.36 4.47
N ARG A 84 12.44 7.53 5.10
CA ARG A 84 11.45 8.30 5.83
C ARG A 84 10.34 8.88 4.95
N HIS A 85 9.13 8.75 5.47
CA HIS A 85 7.91 9.32 4.95
C HIS A 85 7.54 8.81 3.54
N PRO A 86 7.27 7.49 3.37
CA PRO A 86 6.79 6.94 2.10
C PRO A 86 5.38 7.48 1.78
N ARG A 87 5.33 8.68 1.20
CA ARG A 87 4.10 9.43 0.95
C ARG A 87 3.19 8.77 -0.07
N ASN A 88 3.82 8.19 -1.08
CA ASN A 88 3.16 7.55 -2.21
C ASN A 88 4.08 6.46 -2.75
N PHE A 89 3.51 5.48 -3.40
CA PHE A 89 4.28 4.47 -4.12
C PHE A 89 3.54 4.06 -5.40
N MET A 90 4.22 3.38 -6.27
CA MET A 90 3.63 2.73 -7.44
C MET A 90 4.17 1.31 -7.60
N ILE A 91 3.40 0.46 -8.24
CA ILE A 91 3.82 -0.85 -8.70
C ILE A 91 4.01 -0.77 -10.21
N THR A 92 5.11 -1.32 -10.73
CA THR A 92 5.33 -1.35 -12.18
C THR A 92 4.26 -2.18 -12.87
N PRO A 93 3.89 -1.87 -14.14
CA PRO A 93 2.81 -2.57 -14.83
C PRO A 93 3.02 -4.09 -14.99
N ASP A 94 4.28 -4.54 -14.99
CA ASP A 94 4.65 -5.97 -14.99
C ASP A 94 4.56 -6.64 -13.61
N GLY A 95 4.33 -5.86 -12.54
CA GLY A 95 4.27 -6.34 -11.17
C GLY A 95 5.62 -6.70 -10.54
N GLU A 96 6.75 -6.46 -11.23
CA GLU A 96 8.05 -6.89 -10.73
C GLU A 96 8.66 -5.97 -9.66
N PHE A 97 8.27 -4.68 -9.65
CA PHE A 97 8.86 -3.70 -8.75
C PHE A 97 7.82 -2.79 -8.11
N LEU A 98 8.11 -2.38 -6.87
CA LEU A 98 7.45 -1.30 -6.16
C LEU A 98 8.45 -0.15 -5.98
N LEU A 99 8.05 1.06 -6.37
CA LEU A 99 8.82 2.29 -6.22
C LEU A 99 8.18 3.14 -5.13
N ALA A 100 8.90 3.40 -4.04
CA ALA A 100 8.42 4.18 -2.90
C ALA A 100 9.01 5.59 -2.89
N ALA A 101 8.14 6.60 -2.94
CA ALA A 101 8.51 8.01 -2.87
C ALA A 101 8.65 8.44 -1.40
N CYS A 102 9.86 8.41 -0.87
CA CYS A 102 10.20 8.70 0.52
C CYS A 102 10.54 10.20 0.66
N ARG A 103 9.53 10.98 1.02
CA ARG A 103 9.55 12.45 0.98
C ARG A 103 10.70 13.07 1.79
N ASP A 104 10.83 12.67 3.06
CA ASP A 104 11.72 13.36 4.00
C ASP A 104 13.20 13.01 3.78
N ASP A 105 13.47 11.86 3.20
CA ASP A 105 14.83 11.46 2.79
C ASP A 105 15.13 11.83 1.32
N ARG A 106 14.18 12.42 0.60
CA ARG A 106 14.33 12.86 -0.80
C ARG A 106 14.81 11.74 -1.73
N VAL A 107 14.25 10.56 -1.55
CA VAL A 107 14.66 9.38 -2.32
C VAL A 107 13.45 8.62 -2.82
N ILE A 108 13.57 8.08 -4.03
CA ILE A 108 12.69 7.02 -4.52
C ILE A 108 13.46 5.71 -4.36
N GLN A 109 12.98 4.83 -3.51
CA GLN A 109 13.51 3.48 -3.31
C GLN A 109 12.81 2.49 -4.23
N VAL A 110 13.56 1.49 -4.70
CA VAL A 110 13.04 0.44 -5.59
C VAL A 110 13.11 -0.89 -4.84
N PHE A 111 11.96 -1.52 -4.68
CA PHE A 111 11.82 -2.86 -4.11
C PHE A 111 11.49 -3.85 -5.23
N ARG A 112 12.11 -5.02 -5.21
CA ARG A 112 11.67 -6.15 -6.02
C ARG A 112 10.53 -6.85 -5.29
N ILE A 113 9.49 -7.19 -6.04
CA ILE A 113 8.37 -8.00 -5.57
C ILE A 113 8.66 -9.45 -5.97
N ASP A 114 8.59 -10.38 -5.03
CA ASP A 114 8.71 -11.81 -5.33
C ASP A 114 7.33 -12.45 -5.57
N LYS A 115 7.34 -13.74 -5.91
CA LYS A 115 6.11 -14.52 -6.20
C LYS A 115 5.14 -14.64 -5.02
N ASP A 116 5.59 -14.43 -3.79
CA ASP A 116 4.79 -14.46 -2.57
C ASP A 116 4.43 -13.04 -2.09
N GLY A 117 4.60 -12.04 -2.98
CA GLY A 117 4.31 -10.64 -2.74
C GLY A 117 5.28 -9.92 -1.80
N GLN A 118 6.36 -10.59 -1.34
CA GLN A 118 7.30 -9.99 -0.41
C GLN A 118 8.22 -8.98 -1.09
N LEU A 119 8.60 -7.94 -0.34
CA LEU A 119 9.39 -6.81 -0.83
C LEU A 119 10.85 -6.96 -0.40
N THR A 120 11.76 -6.91 -1.36
CA THR A 120 13.21 -6.85 -1.11
C THR A 120 13.77 -5.55 -1.66
N LEU A 121 14.37 -4.72 -0.78
CA LEU A 121 15.03 -3.48 -1.21
C LEU A 121 16.17 -3.79 -2.17
N THR A 122 16.16 -3.16 -3.33
CA THR A 122 17.23 -3.28 -4.32
C THR A 122 18.32 -2.22 -4.09
N ARG A 123 19.37 -2.26 -4.92
CA ARG A 123 20.37 -1.17 -4.97
C ARG A 123 19.91 0.02 -5.81
N GLY A 124 18.80 -0.15 -6.56
CA GLY A 124 18.21 0.90 -7.36
C GLY A 124 17.58 1.97 -6.49
N LYS A 125 17.94 3.22 -6.72
CA LYS A 125 17.34 4.38 -6.07
C LYS A 125 17.53 5.62 -6.93
N LEU A 126 16.63 6.59 -6.77
CA LEU A 126 16.79 7.94 -7.30
C LEU A 126 16.87 8.91 -6.12
N GLU A 127 17.99 9.58 -5.96
CA GLU A 127 18.17 10.66 -4.97
C GLU A 127 17.82 12.00 -5.63
N LEU A 128 17.05 12.82 -4.92
CA LEU A 128 16.61 14.14 -5.38
C LEU A 128 17.36 15.23 -4.58
N GLU A 129 18.06 16.10 -5.27
CA GLU A 129 18.92 17.11 -4.62
C GLU A 129 18.13 18.15 -3.82
N SER A 130 17.00 18.65 -4.37
CA SER A 130 16.24 19.74 -3.78
C SER A 130 14.78 19.44 -3.51
N ASP A 131 14.18 18.47 -4.23
CA ASP A 131 12.75 18.24 -4.21
C ASP A 131 12.35 17.08 -3.30
N MET A 132 11.17 17.20 -2.69
CA MET A 132 10.59 16.17 -1.85
C MET A 132 9.56 15.38 -2.68
N PRO A 133 9.79 14.10 -3.03
CA PRO A 133 8.84 13.34 -3.81
C PRO A 133 7.55 13.10 -3.02
N SER A 134 6.43 13.52 -3.57
CA SER A 134 5.11 13.37 -2.93
C SER A 134 4.16 12.49 -3.72
N SER A 135 4.47 12.25 -5.00
CA SER A 135 3.70 11.39 -5.89
C SER A 135 4.60 10.80 -6.97
N ILE A 136 4.29 9.58 -7.38
CA ILE A 136 4.95 8.85 -8.47
C ILE A 136 3.87 8.10 -9.26
N THR A 137 3.92 8.19 -10.57
CA THR A 137 2.98 7.51 -11.49
C THR A 137 3.73 6.92 -12.66
N ALA A 138 3.18 5.87 -13.26
CA ALA A 138 3.64 5.28 -14.52
C ALA A 138 2.80 5.78 -15.69
#